data_7d61f0763dd27bc029284a4cf55986ac
#
_entry.id   7d61f0763dd27bc029284a4cf55986ac
#
_cell.length_a   1.000
_cell.length_b   1.000
_cell.length_c   1.000
_cell.angle_alpha   90.00
_cell.angle_beta   90.00
_cell.angle_gamma   90.00
#
_symmetry.space_group_name_H-M   'P 1'
#
loop_
_entity.id
_entity.type
_entity.pdbx_description
1 polymer ?
#
loop_
_entity_poly.entity_id
_entity_poly.type
_entity_poly.pdbx_seq_one_letter_code
_entity_poly.pdbx_strand_id
1 'polypeptide(L)'
;MKKKLLAAVLAAAMVASTGCVVMAADGDTDYDVENREYKDVTITLHTRWDAADITGTLYQNIVDGFMKKYPGIKVESINIPTESEWLNSESVLMADKSSMPNIIVEYGGSRVAGYVQEDLIVDMDPYYEQYPEWKERFNSIGDGMTDYTAYGVEGTYGVPWSAYEVMLFYNEDILNENGIDPASLKSWDDLMDACAKLKENGVQPFEMGEKDDYRFGHLHSVLNYKTYGCEIAEKLGSREISYDGEEEKKIYDMIKDAVDKGYLGTNLLGNDDGQERSIFNTGGCAFITMGTWFCAEDHDALELFDSQKVHAIRFPYVDEKYEFHDMGGGNEAYYIVDTGDADEVAASVLFMKYMTSEDVVNTFYEGYPAPMSVNVTTEAGDYLTAEANEIIAETKEVRGDIENYDSATHMINTVRQALQGIAMGNSSDEVGKTITDLIDEYE
;
A
#
# COMPACT_ATOMS: atom_id res chain seq x y z
N MET A 1 -36.13 -15.60 -58.53
CA MET A 1 -34.75 -16.14 -58.64
C MET A 1 -33.63 -15.13 -58.32
N LYS A 2 -33.86 -13.80 -58.30
CA LYS A 2 -32.81 -12.80 -58.02
C LYS A 2 -32.54 -12.53 -56.49
N LYS A 3 -33.41 -12.97 -55.59
CA LYS A 3 -33.25 -12.80 -54.12
C LYS A 3 -32.45 -13.92 -53.41
N LYS A 4 -32.24 -15.07 -54.09
CA LYS A 4 -31.45 -16.18 -53.52
C LYS A 4 -29.97 -16.14 -53.90
N LEU A 5 -29.58 -15.32 -54.86
CA LEU A 5 -28.17 -15.13 -55.23
C LEU A 5 -27.46 -14.08 -54.37
N LEU A 6 -28.22 -13.11 -53.77
CA LEU A 6 -27.64 -12.10 -52.91
C LEU A 6 -27.29 -12.62 -51.48
N ALA A 7 -28.01 -13.65 -51.03
CA ALA A 7 -27.75 -14.29 -49.75
C ALA A 7 -26.51 -15.20 -49.73
N ALA A 8 -26.14 -15.73 -50.92
CA ALA A 8 -24.95 -16.59 -51.05
C ALA A 8 -23.63 -15.79 -51.19
N VAL A 9 -23.70 -14.54 -51.64
CA VAL A 9 -22.52 -13.67 -51.75
C VAL A 9 -22.20 -13.01 -50.43
N LEU A 10 -23.19 -12.72 -49.54
CA LEU A 10 -22.94 -12.21 -48.18
C LEU A 10 -22.45 -13.31 -47.24
N ALA A 11 -22.80 -14.57 -47.41
CA ALA A 11 -22.29 -15.68 -46.63
C ALA A 11 -20.83 -16.05 -46.98
N ALA A 12 -20.40 -15.79 -48.22
CA ALA A 12 -18.98 -16.02 -48.61
C ALA A 12 -18.03 -14.88 -48.17
N ALA A 13 -18.56 -13.69 -47.87
CA ALA A 13 -17.76 -12.57 -47.37
C ALA A 13 -17.53 -12.60 -45.86
N MET A 14 -18.37 -13.34 -45.07
CA MET A 14 -18.19 -13.52 -43.63
C MET A 14 -17.30 -14.71 -43.22
N VAL A 15 -16.85 -15.53 -44.19
CA VAL A 15 -15.93 -16.66 -43.91
C VAL A 15 -14.46 -16.29 -44.23
N ALA A 16 -14.25 -15.11 -44.82
CA ALA A 16 -12.89 -14.65 -45.17
C ALA A 16 -12.31 -13.62 -44.19
N SER A 17 -13.01 -13.34 -43.05
CA SER A 17 -12.51 -12.44 -41.98
C SER A 17 -12.25 -13.12 -40.64
N THR A 18 -12.24 -14.47 -40.60
CA THR A 18 -11.78 -15.24 -39.47
C THR A 18 -10.50 -15.96 -39.86
N GLY A 19 -9.39 -15.29 -39.66
CA GLY A 19 -8.11 -15.92 -39.93
C GLY A 19 -6.92 -14.99 -40.07
N CYS A 20 -6.92 -13.84 -39.40
CA CYS A 20 -5.67 -13.35 -38.84
C CYS A 20 -5.56 -13.96 -37.45
N VAL A 21 -5.23 -15.23 -37.38
CA VAL A 21 -4.36 -15.72 -36.34
C VAL A 21 -3.09 -14.90 -36.55
N VAL A 22 -2.93 -13.83 -35.74
CA VAL A 22 -1.59 -13.38 -35.44
C VAL A 22 -1.00 -14.62 -34.79
N MET A 23 -0.23 -15.39 -35.58
CA MET A 23 0.79 -16.23 -35.01
C MET A 23 1.67 -15.22 -34.23
N ALA A 24 1.48 -15.14 -32.93
CA ALA A 24 2.56 -14.81 -32.05
C ALA A 24 3.71 -15.67 -32.57
N ALA A 25 4.78 -15.06 -33.00
CA ALA A 25 6.00 -15.77 -33.22
C ALA A 25 6.24 -16.53 -31.93
N ASP A 26 6.20 -17.88 -31.99
CA ASP A 26 6.86 -18.73 -31.03
C ASP A 26 8.36 -18.41 -31.11
N GLY A 27 8.75 -17.25 -30.66
CA GLY A 27 10.07 -16.95 -30.18
C GLY A 27 10.08 -17.53 -28.77
N ASP A 28 10.87 -18.60 -28.63
CA ASP A 28 11.23 -19.17 -27.34
C ASP A 28 11.64 -18.02 -26.43
N THR A 29 10.72 -17.54 -25.57
CA THR A 29 10.99 -16.41 -24.66
C THR A 29 11.97 -16.96 -23.65
N ASP A 30 13.22 -16.53 -23.73
CA ASP A 30 14.27 -16.97 -22.84
C ASP A 30 14.07 -16.29 -21.46
N TYR A 31 13.53 -17.04 -20.51
CA TYR A 31 13.32 -16.62 -19.13
C TYR A 31 14.59 -16.70 -18.27
N ASP A 32 15.72 -17.19 -18.82
CA ASP A 32 17.01 -17.23 -18.13
C ASP A 32 17.71 -15.87 -18.18
N VAL A 33 17.26 -14.96 -17.33
CA VAL A 33 17.81 -13.61 -17.25
C VAL A 33 19.23 -13.52 -16.69
N GLU A 34 19.70 -14.54 -15.94
CA GLU A 34 21.04 -14.53 -15.34
C GLU A 34 22.15 -14.91 -16.33
N ASN A 35 21.86 -15.79 -17.30
CA ASN A 35 22.82 -16.25 -18.30
C ASN A 35 22.72 -15.48 -19.62
N ARG A 36 21.82 -14.47 -19.71
CA ARG A 36 21.67 -13.61 -20.87
C ARG A 36 22.83 -12.61 -20.97
N GLU A 37 23.30 -12.33 -22.17
CA GLU A 37 24.29 -11.27 -22.43
C GLU A 37 23.59 -9.92 -22.61
N TYR A 38 23.85 -8.98 -21.71
CA TYR A 38 23.32 -7.62 -21.78
C TYR A 38 24.37 -6.65 -22.33
N LYS A 39 23.98 -5.84 -23.30
CA LYS A 39 24.88 -4.88 -23.93
C LYS A 39 24.17 -3.57 -24.21
N ASP A 40 24.59 -2.54 -23.48
CA ASP A 40 24.05 -1.17 -23.59
C ASP A 40 22.52 -1.08 -23.41
N VAL A 41 21.95 -1.90 -22.50
CA VAL A 41 20.52 -1.86 -22.14
C VAL A 41 20.32 -0.77 -21.09
N THR A 42 19.31 0.07 -21.27
CA THR A 42 18.90 1.05 -20.26
C THR A 42 17.49 0.73 -19.81
N ILE A 43 17.26 0.64 -18.49
CA ILE A 43 15.95 0.51 -17.89
C ILE A 43 15.66 1.73 -17.03
N THR A 44 14.40 2.15 -17.03
CA THR A 44 13.90 3.29 -16.25
C THR A 44 13.01 2.79 -15.11
N LEU A 45 13.21 3.40 -13.94
CA LEU A 45 12.50 3.06 -12.71
C LEU A 45 11.77 4.29 -12.20
N HIS A 46 10.43 4.25 -12.19
CA HIS A 46 9.59 5.32 -11.67
C HIS A 46 9.27 5.05 -10.20
N THR A 47 9.70 5.95 -9.32
CA THR A 47 9.62 5.76 -7.87
C THR A 47 9.29 7.06 -7.14
N ARG A 48 9.04 6.95 -5.84
CA ARG A 48 8.89 8.07 -4.91
C ARG A 48 10.08 8.26 -3.95
N TRP A 49 11.22 7.65 -4.22
CA TRP A 49 12.39 7.77 -3.35
C TRP A 49 12.86 9.22 -3.20
N ASP A 50 13.12 9.65 -1.99
CA ASP A 50 13.73 10.95 -1.72
C ASP A 50 15.24 10.77 -1.45
N ALA A 51 16.09 11.35 -2.29
CA ALA A 51 17.54 11.30 -2.11
C ALA A 51 18.02 12.03 -0.83
N ALA A 52 17.14 12.79 -0.19
CA ALA A 52 17.45 13.51 1.04
C ALA A 52 17.23 12.67 2.32
N ASP A 53 16.54 11.53 2.19
CA ASP A 53 16.31 10.63 3.31
C ASP A 53 17.16 9.35 3.25
N ILE A 54 17.11 8.56 4.33
CA ILE A 54 17.89 7.33 4.46
C ILE A 54 17.46 6.31 3.42
N THR A 55 16.15 6.19 3.13
CA THR A 55 15.61 5.20 2.20
C THR A 55 16.10 5.47 0.78
N GLY A 56 16.07 6.72 0.33
CA GLY A 56 16.60 7.09 -0.99
C GLY A 56 18.08 6.78 -1.14
N THR A 57 18.87 6.99 -0.08
CA THR A 57 20.28 6.59 -0.05
C THR A 57 20.46 5.09 -0.18
N LEU A 58 19.66 4.28 0.55
CA LEU A 58 19.72 2.83 0.49
C LEU A 58 19.30 2.30 -0.90
N TYR A 59 18.25 2.84 -1.48
CA TYR A 59 17.83 2.49 -2.84
C TYR A 59 18.90 2.85 -3.88
N GLN A 60 19.55 4.01 -3.77
CA GLN A 60 20.64 4.38 -4.67
C GLN A 60 21.81 3.40 -4.55
N ASN A 61 22.14 2.93 -3.34
CA ASN A 61 23.16 1.90 -3.14
C ASN A 61 22.80 0.57 -3.83
N ILE A 62 21.52 0.18 -3.86
CA ILE A 62 21.04 -0.99 -4.59
C ILE A 62 21.27 -0.81 -6.09
N VAL A 63 20.86 0.32 -6.65
CA VAL A 63 21.04 0.66 -8.07
C VAL A 63 22.52 0.64 -8.46
N ASP A 64 23.38 1.30 -7.68
CA ASP A 64 24.81 1.36 -7.94
C ASP A 64 25.48 -0.03 -7.84
N GLY A 65 25.07 -0.82 -6.85
CA GLY A 65 25.52 -2.20 -6.68
C GLY A 65 25.15 -3.10 -7.86
N PHE A 66 23.92 -2.96 -8.36
CA PHE A 66 23.44 -3.67 -9.55
C PHE A 66 24.24 -3.29 -10.80
N MET A 67 24.36 -2.01 -11.12
CA MET A 67 25.12 -1.54 -12.28
C MET A 67 26.60 -1.95 -12.21
N LYS A 68 27.17 -2.02 -11.02
CA LYS A 68 28.55 -2.53 -10.82
C LYS A 68 28.65 -4.03 -11.13
N LYS A 69 27.62 -4.82 -10.77
CA LYS A 69 27.57 -6.27 -11.01
C LYS A 69 27.27 -6.59 -12.46
N TYR A 70 26.40 -5.80 -13.09
CA TYR A 70 25.92 -5.97 -14.47
C TYR A 70 26.21 -4.72 -15.33
N PRO A 71 27.47 -4.49 -15.74
CA PRO A 71 27.90 -3.25 -16.38
C PRO A 71 27.31 -3.02 -17.79
N GLY A 72 26.65 -4.01 -18.38
CA GLY A 72 25.91 -3.90 -19.64
C GLY A 72 24.50 -3.33 -19.48
N ILE A 73 24.05 -3.10 -18.22
CA ILE A 73 22.73 -2.56 -17.92
C ILE A 73 22.90 -1.24 -17.17
N LYS A 74 22.20 -0.21 -17.63
CA LYS A 74 22.07 1.08 -16.94
C LYS A 74 20.68 1.19 -16.31
N VAL A 75 20.58 1.62 -15.07
CA VAL A 75 19.32 1.95 -14.39
C VAL A 75 19.22 3.46 -14.24
N GLU A 76 18.13 4.04 -14.69
CA GLU A 76 17.80 5.46 -14.55
C GLU A 76 16.53 5.59 -13.69
N SER A 77 16.62 6.29 -12.56
CA SER A 77 15.50 6.50 -11.67
C SER A 77 14.80 7.83 -11.95
N ILE A 78 13.48 7.81 -12.05
CA ILE A 78 12.58 8.97 -12.08
C ILE A 78 11.99 9.07 -10.69
N ASN A 79 12.57 9.91 -9.83
CA ASN A 79 12.20 10.00 -8.42
C ASN A 79 11.29 11.22 -8.21
N ILE A 80 10.08 10.98 -7.69
CA ILE A 80 9.10 12.01 -7.35
C ILE A 80 8.65 11.77 -5.91
N PRO A 81 9.25 12.47 -4.91
CA PRO A 81 9.02 12.19 -3.49
C PRO A 81 7.59 12.47 -3.01
N THR A 82 6.92 13.44 -3.62
CA THR A 82 5.54 13.79 -3.24
C THR A 82 4.56 12.77 -3.80
N GLU A 83 3.81 12.08 -2.93
CA GLU A 83 2.92 10.98 -3.33
C GLU A 83 1.91 11.39 -4.41
N SER A 84 1.21 12.51 -4.25
CA SER A 84 0.23 12.97 -5.24
C SER A 84 0.86 13.33 -6.60
N GLU A 85 2.09 13.87 -6.61
CA GLU A 85 2.81 14.17 -7.84
C GLU A 85 3.33 12.88 -8.50
N TRP A 86 3.79 11.92 -7.69
CA TRP A 86 4.23 10.62 -8.15
C TRP A 86 3.09 9.85 -8.84
N LEU A 87 1.93 9.72 -8.21
CA LEU A 87 0.75 9.04 -8.77
C LEU A 87 0.23 9.74 -10.05
N ASN A 88 0.19 11.08 -10.06
CA ASN A 88 -0.21 11.83 -11.25
C ASN A 88 0.80 11.64 -12.40
N SER A 89 2.10 11.65 -12.10
CA SER A 89 3.16 11.42 -13.08
C SER A 89 3.08 10.02 -13.68
N GLU A 90 2.83 9.00 -12.86
CA GLU A 90 2.69 7.62 -13.31
C GLU A 90 1.53 7.48 -14.30
N SER A 91 0.35 8.00 -13.97
CA SER A 91 -0.81 7.97 -14.86
C SER A 91 -0.51 8.60 -16.25
N VAL A 92 0.28 9.68 -16.27
CA VAL A 92 0.69 10.33 -17.52
C VAL A 92 1.69 9.48 -18.29
N LEU A 93 2.69 8.90 -17.62
CA LEU A 93 3.71 8.07 -18.25
C LEU A 93 3.11 6.78 -18.82
N MET A 94 2.19 6.15 -18.07
CA MET A 94 1.53 4.91 -18.49
C MET A 94 0.50 5.10 -19.62
N ALA A 95 0.09 6.33 -19.92
CA ALA A 95 -0.86 6.61 -21.02
C ALA A 95 -0.26 6.50 -22.42
N ASP A 96 1.06 6.53 -22.57
CA ASP A 96 1.75 6.46 -23.88
C ASP A 96 2.91 5.46 -23.83
N LYS A 97 2.82 4.39 -24.62
CA LYS A 97 3.87 3.34 -24.70
C LYS A 97 5.28 3.87 -24.93
N SER A 98 5.43 5.03 -25.58
CA SER A 98 6.75 5.64 -25.82
C SER A 98 7.37 6.31 -24.59
N SER A 99 6.59 6.53 -23.54
CA SER A 99 7.02 7.18 -22.29
C SER A 99 6.92 6.27 -21.08
N MET A 100 6.40 5.04 -21.22
CA MET A 100 6.29 4.10 -20.12
C MET A 100 7.66 3.79 -19.51
N PRO A 101 7.81 3.87 -18.18
CA PRO A 101 8.99 3.37 -17.52
C PRO A 101 9.04 1.84 -17.60
N ASN A 102 10.22 1.25 -17.45
CA ASN A 102 10.37 -0.20 -17.44
C ASN A 102 9.88 -0.84 -16.15
N ILE A 103 9.93 -0.09 -15.05
CA ILE A 103 9.48 -0.53 -13.73
C ILE A 103 8.74 0.61 -13.05
N ILE A 104 7.57 0.32 -12.49
CA ILE A 104 6.82 1.22 -11.60
C ILE A 104 6.75 0.62 -10.21
N VAL A 105 6.67 1.48 -9.21
CA VAL A 105 6.36 1.13 -7.81
C VAL A 105 4.91 1.48 -7.54
N GLU A 106 4.13 0.57 -7.00
CA GLU A 106 2.73 0.83 -6.65
C GLU A 106 2.28 0.01 -5.44
N TYR A 107 1.14 0.39 -4.88
CA TYR A 107 0.50 -0.26 -3.73
C TYR A 107 -0.34 -1.49 -4.11
N GLY A 108 -0.39 -1.85 -5.39
CA GLY A 108 -1.15 -3.00 -5.88
C GLY A 108 -2.67 -2.76 -5.94
N GLY A 109 -3.43 -3.87 -5.98
CA GLY A 109 -4.88 -3.85 -5.99
C GLY A 109 -5.47 -3.08 -7.17
N SER A 110 -6.53 -2.30 -6.92
CA SER A 110 -7.25 -1.55 -7.95
C SER A 110 -6.39 -0.51 -8.69
N ARG A 111 -5.30 -0.03 -8.09
CA ARG A 111 -4.40 0.94 -8.71
C ARG A 111 -3.68 0.39 -9.94
N VAL A 112 -3.32 -0.89 -9.91
CA VAL A 112 -2.57 -1.56 -10.98
C VAL A 112 -3.45 -2.44 -11.85
N ALA A 113 -4.65 -2.80 -11.36
CA ALA A 113 -5.55 -3.73 -12.03
C ALA A 113 -5.83 -3.36 -13.50
N GLY A 114 -6.00 -2.06 -13.80
CA GLY A 114 -6.22 -1.59 -15.17
C GLY A 114 -5.01 -1.87 -16.09
N TYR A 115 -3.80 -1.69 -15.58
CA TYR A 115 -2.58 -1.97 -16.35
C TYR A 115 -2.40 -3.47 -16.58
N VAL A 116 -2.73 -4.31 -15.59
CA VAL A 116 -2.70 -5.77 -15.72
C VAL A 116 -3.75 -6.25 -16.73
N GLN A 117 -4.98 -5.72 -16.68
CA GLN A 117 -6.06 -6.08 -17.61
C GLN A 117 -5.76 -5.65 -19.07
N GLU A 118 -4.93 -4.64 -19.27
CA GLU A 118 -4.49 -4.15 -20.59
C GLU A 118 -3.19 -4.80 -21.07
N ASP A 119 -2.72 -5.86 -20.42
CA ASP A 119 -1.46 -6.58 -20.73
C ASP A 119 -0.23 -5.64 -20.72
N LEU A 120 -0.24 -4.61 -19.87
CA LEU A 120 0.90 -3.68 -19.77
C LEU A 120 1.93 -4.11 -18.72
N ILE A 121 1.57 -5.01 -17.81
CA ILE A 121 2.44 -5.54 -16.77
C ILE A 121 2.83 -6.97 -17.10
N VAL A 122 4.09 -7.29 -16.90
CA VAL A 122 4.66 -8.61 -17.17
C VAL A 122 4.15 -9.64 -16.15
N ASP A 123 3.66 -10.79 -16.65
CA ASP A 123 3.37 -11.96 -15.83
C ASP A 123 4.70 -12.56 -15.32
N MET A 124 4.82 -12.68 -14.00
CA MET A 124 6.02 -13.18 -13.33
C MET A 124 6.07 -14.69 -13.18
N ASP A 125 4.97 -15.41 -13.40
CA ASP A 125 4.92 -16.87 -13.19
C ASP A 125 6.00 -17.63 -14.01
N PRO A 126 6.24 -17.33 -15.30
CA PRO A 126 7.31 -18.01 -16.04
C PRO A 126 8.71 -17.79 -15.46
N TYR A 127 8.97 -16.61 -14.89
CA TYR A 127 10.24 -16.31 -14.24
C TYR A 127 10.35 -16.99 -12.88
N TYR A 128 9.27 -17.11 -12.14
CA TYR A 128 9.25 -17.86 -10.87
C TYR A 128 9.34 -19.37 -11.11
N GLU A 129 8.83 -19.88 -12.23
CA GLU A 129 9.06 -21.26 -12.65
C GLU A 129 10.54 -21.51 -13.01
N GLN A 130 11.20 -20.56 -13.66
CA GLN A 130 12.63 -20.59 -13.98
C GLN A 130 13.51 -20.50 -12.72
N TYR A 131 13.07 -19.69 -11.72
CA TYR A 131 13.81 -19.41 -10.49
C TYR A 131 12.92 -19.68 -9.25
N PRO A 132 12.59 -20.93 -8.93
CA PRO A 132 11.69 -21.25 -7.81
C PRO A 132 12.24 -20.77 -6.46
N GLU A 133 13.56 -20.75 -6.27
CA GLU A 133 14.22 -20.19 -5.10
C GLU A 133 13.98 -18.67 -4.94
N TRP A 134 13.70 -17.97 -6.02
CA TRP A 134 13.32 -16.56 -5.98
C TRP A 134 11.88 -16.39 -5.49
N LYS A 135 10.94 -17.22 -5.95
CA LYS A 135 9.55 -17.21 -5.44
C LYS A 135 9.50 -17.50 -3.94
N GLU A 136 10.35 -18.40 -3.44
CA GLU A 136 10.44 -18.75 -2.01
C GLU A 136 10.96 -17.60 -1.13
N ARG A 137 11.48 -16.53 -1.73
CA ARG A 137 11.91 -15.33 -0.99
C ARG A 137 10.74 -14.49 -0.46
N PHE A 138 9.56 -14.63 -1.04
CA PHE A 138 8.40 -13.82 -0.67
C PHE A 138 7.55 -14.52 0.38
N ASN A 139 6.99 -13.74 1.30
CA ASN A 139 6.02 -14.24 2.26
C ASN A 139 4.59 -13.96 1.78
N SER A 140 3.60 -14.58 2.42
CA SER A 140 2.19 -14.48 2.02
C SER A 140 1.58 -13.06 2.16
N ILE A 141 2.24 -12.15 2.85
CA ILE A 141 1.78 -10.76 2.97
C ILE A 141 1.81 -10.07 1.60
N GLY A 142 2.82 -10.38 0.78
CA GLY A 142 2.95 -9.84 -0.57
C GLY A 142 1.98 -10.43 -1.60
N ASP A 143 1.39 -11.59 -1.33
CA ASP A 143 0.53 -12.28 -2.30
C ASP A 143 -0.69 -11.43 -2.71
N GLY A 144 -1.29 -10.70 -1.76
CA GLY A 144 -2.44 -9.83 -2.03
C GLY A 144 -2.14 -8.65 -2.97
N MET A 145 -0.86 -8.29 -3.16
CA MET A 145 -0.45 -7.23 -4.09
C MET A 145 -0.21 -7.75 -5.50
N THR A 146 0.03 -9.04 -5.67
CA THR A 146 0.47 -9.67 -6.91
C THR A 146 -0.56 -10.60 -7.54
N ASP A 147 -1.65 -10.89 -6.82
CA ASP A 147 -2.79 -11.70 -7.29
C ASP A 147 -3.91 -10.78 -7.80
N TYR A 148 -4.22 -10.89 -9.08
CA TYR A 148 -5.28 -10.10 -9.74
C TYR A 148 -6.50 -10.94 -10.14
N THR A 149 -6.66 -12.12 -9.56
CA THR A 149 -7.81 -13.01 -9.81
C THR A 149 -9.14 -12.32 -9.51
N ALA A 150 -9.21 -11.49 -8.47
CA ALA A 150 -10.39 -10.68 -8.14
C ALA A 150 -10.77 -9.68 -9.26
N TYR A 151 -9.82 -9.31 -10.11
CA TYR A 151 -10.01 -8.43 -11.27
C TYR A 151 -10.14 -9.19 -12.59
N GLY A 152 -10.27 -10.53 -12.52
CA GLY A 152 -10.50 -11.40 -13.69
C GLY A 152 -9.24 -11.76 -14.46
N VAL A 153 -8.06 -11.57 -13.91
CA VAL A 153 -6.79 -11.94 -14.54
C VAL A 153 -6.07 -12.98 -13.69
N GLU A 154 -5.70 -14.11 -14.30
CA GLU A 154 -4.90 -15.18 -13.66
C GLU A 154 -3.40 -14.88 -13.86
N GLY A 155 -2.57 -15.28 -12.92
CA GLY A 155 -1.12 -15.10 -12.95
C GLY A 155 -0.61 -14.27 -11.76
N THR A 156 0.71 -14.12 -11.69
CA THR A 156 1.37 -13.32 -10.65
C THR A 156 1.98 -12.06 -11.29
N TYR A 157 1.53 -10.89 -10.86
CA TYR A 157 1.99 -9.62 -11.40
C TYR A 157 2.65 -8.80 -10.30
N GLY A 158 3.88 -8.35 -10.59
CA GLY A 158 4.69 -7.59 -9.65
C GLY A 158 5.61 -8.43 -8.75
N VAL A 159 6.53 -7.73 -8.13
CA VAL A 159 7.54 -8.26 -7.19
C VAL A 159 7.32 -7.57 -5.86
N PRO A 160 6.80 -8.28 -4.84
CA PRO A 160 6.53 -7.69 -3.53
C PRO A 160 7.81 -7.15 -2.88
N TRP A 161 7.71 -6.05 -2.16
CA TRP A 161 8.86 -5.44 -1.49
C TRP A 161 8.63 -5.22 -0.01
N SER A 162 7.83 -4.24 0.35
CA SER A 162 7.57 -3.86 1.73
C SER A 162 6.19 -4.29 2.22
N ALA A 163 6.03 -4.34 3.52
CA ALA A 163 4.79 -4.65 4.21
C ALA A 163 4.53 -3.62 5.31
N TYR A 164 3.30 -3.58 5.82
CA TYR A 164 2.93 -2.73 6.94
C TYR A 164 1.81 -3.36 7.78
N GLU A 165 1.70 -2.90 9.01
CA GLU A 165 0.52 -3.07 9.85
C GLU A 165 0.28 -1.77 10.60
N VAL A 166 -0.97 -1.33 10.69
CA VAL A 166 -1.33 -0.10 11.40
C VAL A 166 -1.43 -0.37 12.89
N MET A 167 -0.66 0.39 13.67
CA MET A 167 -0.56 0.26 15.12
C MET A 167 -0.88 1.57 15.82
N LEU A 168 -1.04 1.50 17.12
CA LEU A 168 -1.09 2.66 17.99
C LEU A 168 0.26 2.82 18.68
N PHE A 169 0.95 3.92 18.38
CA PHE A 169 2.17 4.31 19.08
C PHE A 169 1.83 5.32 20.16
N TYR A 170 2.58 5.30 21.28
CA TYR A 170 2.34 6.19 22.40
C TYR A 170 3.61 6.72 23.03
N ASN A 171 3.50 7.90 23.64
CA ASN A 171 4.55 8.51 24.45
C ASN A 171 4.41 8.04 25.90
N GLU A 172 5.35 7.22 26.38
CA GLU A 172 5.34 6.64 27.72
C GLU A 172 5.30 7.70 28.81
N ASP A 173 6.07 8.77 28.69
CA ASP A 173 6.14 9.81 29.71
C ASP A 173 4.79 10.53 29.86
N ILE A 174 4.13 10.86 28.75
CA ILE A 174 2.80 11.47 28.77
C ILE A 174 1.78 10.54 29.43
N LEU A 175 1.78 9.25 29.10
CA LEU A 175 0.84 8.30 29.70
C LEU A 175 1.10 8.14 31.19
N ASN A 176 2.36 7.99 31.61
CA ASN A 176 2.76 7.86 33.02
C ASN A 176 2.38 9.09 33.85
N GLU A 177 2.64 10.31 33.34
CA GLU A 177 2.30 11.58 33.99
C GLU A 177 0.78 11.73 34.18
N ASN A 178 0.00 11.14 33.30
CA ASN A 178 -1.46 11.15 33.36
C ASN A 178 -2.05 9.90 34.04
N GLY A 179 -1.19 8.97 34.51
CA GLY A 179 -1.63 7.76 35.22
C GLY A 179 -2.48 6.85 34.32
N ILE A 180 -2.07 6.70 33.05
CA ILE A 180 -2.66 5.80 32.06
C ILE A 180 -1.71 4.61 31.90
N ASP A 181 -2.21 3.41 32.18
CA ASP A 181 -1.48 2.16 31.94
C ASP A 181 -1.70 1.73 30.48
N PRO A 182 -0.67 1.72 29.62
CA PRO A 182 -0.82 1.30 28.22
C PRO A 182 -1.35 -0.13 28.08
N ALA A 183 -1.07 -1.03 29.03
CA ALA A 183 -1.60 -2.39 29.02
C ALA A 183 -3.13 -2.46 29.23
N SER A 184 -3.75 -1.37 29.67
CA SER A 184 -5.21 -1.25 29.82
C SER A 184 -5.91 -0.80 28.52
N LEU A 185 -5.19 -0.31 27.53
CA LEU A 185 -5.73 0.22 26.27
C LEU A 185 -6.04 -0.92 25.28
N LYS A 186 -7.03 -1.75 25.60
CA LYS A 186 -7.38 -2.94 24.81
C LYS A 186 -8.52 -2.71 23.85
N SER A 187 -9.52 -1.94 24.27
CA SER A 187 -10.70 -1.63 23.46
C SER A 187 -10.70 -0.18 23.01
N TRP A 188 -11.50 0.11 21.97
CA TRP A 188 -11.76 1.48 21.54
C TRP A 188 -12.30 2.35 22.68
N ASP A 189 -13.18 1.80 23.52
CA ASP A 189 -13.72 2.52 24.66
C ASP A 189 -12.62 2.88 25.67
N ASP A 190 -11.68 1.96 25.96
CA ASP A 190 -10.53 2.24 26.82
C ASP A 190 -9.67 3.38 26.25
N LEU A 191 -9.44 3.38 24.94
CA LEU A 191 -8.69 4.46 24.27
C LEU A 191 -9.44 5.80 24.35
N MET A 192 -10.75 5.80 24.14
CA MET A 192 -11.56 7.03 24.24
C MET A 192 -11.62 7.56 25.67
N ASP A 193 -11.66 6.70 26.69
CA ASP A 193 -11.58 7.08 28.10
C ASP A 193 -10.19 7.67 28.44
N ALA A 194 -9.12 7.11 27.89
CA ALA A 194 -7.77 7.68 28.00
C ALA A 194 -7.69 9.06 27.34
N CYS A 195 -8.26 9.23 26.15
CA CYS A 195 -8.33 10.51 25.45
C CYS A 195 -9.10 11.56 26.27
N ALA A 196 -10.23 11.17 26.88
CA ALA A 196 -11.00 12.06 27.75
C ALA A 196 -10.15 12.54 28.94
N LYS A 197 -9.46 11.62 29.61
CA LYS A 197 -8.59 11.93 30.74
C LYS A 197 -7.43 12.85 30.35
N LEU A 198 -6.79 12.62 29.21
CA LEU A 198 -5.74 13.49 28.68
C LEU A 198 -6.27 14.91 28.43
N LYS A 199 -7.43 15.04 27.78
CA LYS A 199 -8.06 16.36 27.51
C LYS A 199 -8.43 17.09 28.81
N GLU A 200 -8.95 16.39 29.82
CA GLU A 200 -9.22 16.98 31.15
C GLU A 200 -7.95 17.53 31.81
N ASN A 201 -6.81 16.90 31.56
CA ASN A 201 -5.50 17.34 32.07
C ASN A 201 -4.81 18.38 31.15
N GLY A 202 -5.46 18.80 30.06
CA GLY A 202 -4.94 19.78 29.11
C GLY A 202 -3.89 19.22 28.13
N VAL A 203 -3.83 17.89 28.00
CA VAL A 203 -2.94 17.19 27.06
C VAL A 203 -3.72 16.83 25.80
N GLN A 204 -3.12 17.03 24.63
CA GLN A 204 -3.72 16.62 23.36
C GLN A 204 -3.51 15.11 23.16
N PRO A 205 -4.59 14.31 22.91
CA PRO A 205 -4.44 12.88 22.68
C PRO A 205 -3.77 12.59 21.34
N PHE A 206 -4.32 13.06 20.22
CA PHE A 206 -3.78 12.95 18.85
C PHE A 206 -3.73 14.33 18.19
N GLU A 207 -2.86 14.50 17.23
CA GLU A 207 -2.86 15.62 16.26
C GLU A 207 -2.75 15.07 14.84
N MET A 208 -3.80 14.40 14.36
CA MET A 208 -3.83 13.77 13.04
C MET A 208 -3.68 14.79 11.91
N GLY A 209 -3.00 14.36 10.84
CA GLY A 209 -2.77 15.11 9.63
C GLY A 209 -3.62 14.61 8.47
N GLU A 210 -4.87 15.11 8.36
CA GLU A 210 -5.85 14.68 7.35
C GLU A 210 -5.80 15.49 6.05
N LYS A 211 -4.81 16.38 5.90
CA LYS A 211 -4.65 17.15 4.66
C LYS A 211 -4.37 16.27 3.45
N ASP A 212 -3.66 15.15 3.66
CA ASP A 212 -3.28 14.19 2.63
C ASP A 212 -4.35 13.11 2.37
N ASP A 213 -5.56 13.25 2.99
CA ASP A 213 -6.78 12.45 2.86
C ASP A 213 -6.73 10.95 3.26
N TYR A 214 -5.57 10.38 3.54
CA TYR A 214 -5.47 8.94 3.83
C TYR A 214 -5.62 8.57 5.31
N ARG A 215 -5.43 9.52 6.26
CA ARG A 215 -5.43 9.20 7.69
C ARG A 215 -6.80 8.75 8.21
N PHE A 216 -7.87 9.41 7.75
CA PHE A 216 -9.24 8.95 8.04
C PHE A 216 -9.59 7.67 7.27
N GLY A 217 -9.03 7.45 6.07
CA GLY A 217 -9.12 6.17 5.37
C GLY A 217 -8.53 5.02 6.18
N HIS A 218 -7.34 5.20 6.74
CA HIS A 218 -6.73 4.22 7.64
C HIS A 218 -7.56 4.00 8.92
N LEU A 219 -8.03 5.07 9.56
CA LEU A 219 -8.85 4.95 10.77
C LEU A 219 -10.18 4.26 10.47
N HIS A 220 -10.80 4.55 9.33
CA HIS A 220 -12.00 3.88 8.83
C HIS A 220 -11.77 2.38 8.63
N SER A 221 -10.70 2.01 7.92
CA SER A 221 -10.34 0.61 7.66
C SER A 221 -10.07 -0.16 8.95
N VAL A 222 -9.22 0.39 9.83
CA VAL A 222 -8.91 -0.21 11.13
C VAL A 222 -10.17 -0.41 11.98
N LEU A 223 -11.01 0.61 12.12
CA LEU A 223 -12.24 0.50 12.92
C LEU A 223 -13.22 -0.53 12.35
N ASN A 224 -13.32 -0.63 11.03
CA ASN A 224 -14.10 -1.68 10.38
C ASN A 224 -13.58 -3.08 10.73
N TYR A 225 -12.26 -3.31 10.60
CA TYR A 225 -11.67 -4.61 10.91
C TYR A 225 -11.79 -4.97 12.40
N LYS A 226 -11.63 -4.00 13.28
CA LYS A 226 -11.79 -4.17 14.73
C LYS A 226 -13.24 -4.29 15.18
N THR A 227 -14.22 -3.99 14.30
CA THR A 227 -15.67 -4.10 14.60
C THR A 227 -16.31 -5.32 13.96
N TYR A 228 -15.95 -5.65 12.71
CA TYR A 228 -16.65 -6.64 11.88
C TYR A 228 -15.73 -7.75 11.36
N GLY A 229 -14.41 -7.61 11.54
CA GLY A 229 -13.39 -8.50 10.99
C GLY A 229 -13.00 -8.15 9.56
N CYS A 230 -11.94 -8.77 9.06
CA CYS A 230 -11.35 -8.41 7.77
C CYS A 230 -12.27 -8.67 6.56
N GLU A 231 -13.21 -9.62 6.65
CA GLU A 231 -14.18 -9.92 5.56
C GLU A 231 -15.09 -8.74 5.19
N ILE A 232 -15.15 -7.68 5.99
CA ILE A 232 -15.94 -6.47 5.70
C ILE A 232 -15.46 -5.79 4.42
N ALA A 233 -14.17 -5.88 4.11
CA ALA A 233 -13.57 -5.25 2.93
C ALA A 233 -14.18 -5.80 1.63
N GLU A 234 -14.22 -7.12 1.50
CA GLU A 234 -14.81 -7.79 0.32
C GLU A 234 -16.33 -7.56 0.23
N LYS A 235 -17.02 -7.44 1.38
CA LYS A 235 -18.47 -7.18 1.41
C LYS A 235 -18.82 -5.76 0.95
N LEU A 236 -18.00 -4.77 1.32
CA LEU A 236 -18.13 -3.40 0.83
C LEU A 236 -17.78 -3.32 -0.66
N GLY A 237 -16.65 -3.93 -1.06
CA GLY A 237 -16.21 -3.94 -2.45
C GLY A 237 -17.21 -4.62 -3.40
N SER A 238 -17.90 -5.68 -2.94
CA SER A 238 -18.95 -6.37 -3.71
C SER A 238 -20.35 -5.76 -3.59
N ARG A 239 -20.52 -4.69 -2.82
CA ARG A 239 -21.83 -4.08 -2.50
C ARG A 239 -22.78 -5.00 -1.72
N GLU A 240 -22.29 -6.04 -1.06
CA GLU A 240 -23.09 -6.83 -0.10
C GLU A 240 -23.49 -5.98 1.10
N ILE A 241 -22.60 -5.06 1.51
CA ILE A 241 -22.82 -4.00 2.48
C ILE A 241 -22.71 -2.66 1.77
N SER A 242 -23.62 -1.73 2.07
CA SER A 242 -23.61 -0.39 1.49
C SER A 242 -22.83 0.59 2.34
N TYR A 243 -22.12 1.53 1.72
CA TYR A 243 -21.43 2.62 2.41
C TYR A 243 -22.36 3.59 3.16
N ASP A 244 -23.68 3.60 2.85
CA ASP A 244 -24.69 4.30 3.63
C ASP A 244 -25.49 3.38 4.57
N GLY A 245 -25.02 2.13 4.76
CA GLY A 245 -25.59 1.14 5.65
C GLY A 245 -25.35 1.43 7.14
N GLU A 246 -26.06 0.70 8.01
CA GLU A 246 -25.95 0.87 9.47
C GLU A 246 -24.55 0.48 9.99
N GLU A 247 -23.88 -0.47 9.33
CA GLU A 247 -22.53 -0.90 9.66
C GLU A 247 -21.55 0.28 9.50
N GLU A 248 -21.55 0.91 8.34
CA GLU A 248 -20.67 2.01 8.01
C GLU A 248 -21.00 3.29 8.80
N LYS A 249 -22.28 3.59 8.99
CA LYS A 249 -22.72 4.72 9.84
C LYS A 249 -22.17 4.61 11.25
N LYS A 250 -22.12 3.39 11.81
CA LYS A 250 -21.51 3.18 13.13
C LYS A 250 -20.03 3.60 13.14
N ILE A 251 -19.27 3.25 12.09
CA ILE A 251 -17.86 3.61 11.99
C ILE A 251 -17.69 5.13 11.82
N TYR A 252 -18.48 5.75 10.93
CA TYR A 252 -18.46 7.22 10.77
C TYR A 252 -18.83 7.95 12.06
N ASP A 253 -19.81 7.45 12.83
CA ASP A 253 -20.19 8.00 14.13
C ASP A 253 -19.06 7.90 15.15
N MET A 254 -18.28 6.81 15.15
CA MET A 254 -17.13 6.65 16.03
C MET A 254 -16.03 7.67 15.70
N ILE A 255 -15.71 7.85 14.41
CA ILE A 255 -14.73 8.85 13.96
C ILE A 255 -15.24 10.25 14.31
N LYS A 256 -16.50 10.54 14.00
CA LYS A 256 -17.11 11.84 14.26
C LYS A 256 -17.14 12.18 15.74
N ASP A 257 -17.49 11.24 16.61
CA ASP A 257 -17.49 11.46 18.06
C ASP A 257 -16.09 11.83 18.58
N ALA A 258 -15.05 11.17 18.08
CA ALA A 258 -13.66 11.49 18.42
C ALA A 258 -13.23 12.86 17.89
N VAL A 259 -13.69 13.25 16.68
CA VAL A 259 -13.46 14.59 16.09
C VAL A 259 -14.19 15.65 16.91
N ASP A 260 -15.48 15.48 17.18
CA ASP A 260 -16.32 16.45 17.90
C ASP A 260 -15.81 16.70 19.33
N LYS A 261 -15.22 15.70 19.98
CA LYS A 261 -14.57 15.81 21.29
C LYS A 261 -13.16 16.43 21.22
N GLY A 262 -12.64 16.66 20.01
CA GLY A 262 -11.30 17.20 19.76
C GLY A 262 -10.19 16.23 20.13
N TYR A 263 -10.45 14.92 20.15
CA TYR A 263 -9.44 13.91 20.50
C TYR A 263 -8.44 13.69 19.38
N LEU A 264 -8.88 13.74 18.11
CA LEU A 264 -8.05 13.45 16.95
C LEU A 264 -7.17 14.62 16.51
N GLY A 265 -7.44 15.85 16.98
CA GLY A 265 -6.62 17.01 16.67
C GLY A 265 -7.39 18.32 16.65
N THR A 266 -6.64 19.41 16.51
CA THR A 266 -7.18 20.77 16.49
C THR A 266 -7.09 21.41 15.09
N ASN A 267 -6.28 20.83 14.20
CA ASN A 267 -6.01 21.34 12.86
C ASN A 267 -5.98 20.19 11.81
N LEU A 268 -6.96 19.29 11.85
CA LEU A 268 -7.01 18.06 11.05
C LEU A 268 -6.74 18.32 9.56
N LEU A 269 -7.48 19.20 8.91
CA LEU A 269 -7.35 19.50 7.48
C LEU A 269 -6.19 20.43 7.12
N GLY A 270 -5.49 20.97 8.12
CA GLY A 270 -4.35 21.85 7.93
C GLY A 270 -3.01 21.13 8.10
N ASN A 271 -2.97 20.08 8.91
CA ASN A 271 -1.80 19.25 9.12
C ASN A 271 -1.70 18.17 8.04
N ASP A 272 -0.53 18.01 7.46
CA ASP A 272 -0.16 16.86 6.66
C ASP A 272 0.49 15.77 7.52
N ASP A 273 0.77 14.62 6.93
CA ASP A 273 1.40 13.48 7.56
C ASP A 273 2.75 13.81 8.23
N GLY A 274 3.60 14.57 7.55
CA GLY A 274 4.89 15.00 8.11
C GLY A 274 4.72 15.90 9.33
N GLN A 275 3.69 16.76 9.35
CA GLN A 275 3.38 17.61 10.50
C GLN A 275 2.82 16.79 11.67
N GLU A 276 1.94 15.82 11.41
CA GLU A 276 1.45 14.86 12.44
C GLU A 276 2.64 14.17 13.14
N ARG A 277 3.53 13.57 12.36
CA ARG A 277 4.72 12.88 12.89
C ARG A 277 5.63 13.83 13.66
N SER A 278 5.90 15.01 13.13
CA SER A 278 6.73 16.02 13.81
C SER A 278 6.15 16.45 15.15
N ILE A 279 4.82 16.61 15.26
CA ILE A 279 4.16 16.96 16.52
C ILE A 279 4.31 15.83 17.53
N PHE A 280 4.04 14.58 17.13
CA PHE A 280 4.21 13.43 18.01
C PHE A 280 5.67 13.26 18.44
N ASN A 281 6.60 13.28 17.50
CA ASN A 281 8.04 13.08 17.72
C ASN A 281 8.66 14.14 18.68
N THR A 282 8.01 15.30 18.81
CA THR A 282 8.43 16.35 19.75
C THR A 282 7.61 16.37 21.05
N GLY A 283 6.75 15.35 21.28
CA GLY A 283 5.95 15.22 22.51
C GLY A 283 4.74 16.15 22.55
N GLY A 284 4.24 16.61 21.41
CA GLY A 284 3.08 17.50 21.30
C GLY A 284 1.73 16.80 21.49
N CYS A 285 1.68 15.47 21.36
CA CYS A 285 0.50 14.65 21.65
C CYS A 285 0.89 13.29 22.23
N ALA A 286 -0.10 12.58 22.80
CA ALA A 286 0.13 11.34 23.51
C ALA A 286 0.23 10.11 22.59
N PHE A 287 -0.52 10.11 21.50
CA PHE A 287 -0.69 8.98 20.61
C PHE A 287 -0.51 9.38 19.15
N ILE A 288 -0.03 8.44 18.34
CA ILE A 288 -0.10 8.47 16.89
C ILE A 288 -0.55 7.09 16.38
N THR A 289 -1.51 7.06 15.47
CA THR A 289 -1.89 5.84 14.76
C THR A 289 -1.17 5.86 13.42
N MET A 290 -0.28 4.90 13.16
CA MET A 290 0.56 4.90 11.97
C MET A 290 0.86 3.48 11.51
N GLY A 291 1.21 3.31 10.25
CA GLY A 291 1.79 2.07 9.77
C GLY A 291 3.21 1.85 10.31
N THR A 292 3.64 0.61 10.29
CA THR A 292 4.95 0.21 10.86
C THR A 292 6.17 0.79 10.14
N TRP A 293 5.99 1.47 9.00
CA TRP A 293 7.05 2.32 8.44
C TRP A 293 7.52 3.39 9.42
N PHE A 294 6.66 3.82 10.34
CA PHE A 294 7.01 4.77 11.40
C PHE A 294 8.15 4.27 12.29
N CYS A 295 8.28 2.97 12.52
CA CYS A 295 9.36 2.40 13.33
C CYS A 295 10.74 2.64 12.72
N ALA A 296 10.81 2.64 11.40
CA ALA A 296 12.06 2.71 10.63
C ALA A 296 12.42 4.15 10.18
N GLU A 297 11.62 5.14 10.55
CA GLU A 297 11.95 6.54 10.25
C GLU A 297 13.25 6.97 10.92
N ASP A 298 13.89 7.99 10.35
CA ASP A 298 15.07 8.58 10.93
C ASP A 298 14.69 9.38 12.20
N HIS A 299 14.70 8.68 13.32
CA HIS A 299 14.48 9.24 14.64
C HIS A 299 15.78 9.61 15.35
N ASP A 300 16.93 9.51 14.66
CA ASP A 300 18.23 9.83 15.22
C ASP A 300 18.26 11.26 15.80
N ALA A 301 18.86 11.37 16.96
CA ALA A 301 18.94 12.61 17.75
C ALA A 301 17.59 13.14 18.29
N LEU A 302 16.49 12.39 18.24
CA LEU A 302 15.26 12.73 18.96
C LEU A 302 15.30 12.09 20.37
N GLU A 303 15.38 12.93 21.42
CA GLU A 303 15.51 12.48 22.82
C GLU A 303 14.43 11.46 23.21
N LEU A 304 13.22 11.59 22.65
CA LEU A 304 12.10 10.72 22.91
C LEU A 304 12.37 9.27 22.48
N PHE A 305 13.04 9.08 21.35
CA PHE A 305 13.39 7.76 20.81
C PHE A 305 14.71 7.24 21.40
N ASP A 306 15.73 8.08 21.55
CA ASP A 306 16.99 7.71 22.20
C ASP A 306 16.78 7.18 23.62
N SER A 307 15.81 7.75 24.35
CA SER A 307 15.45 7.31 25.70
C SER A 307 14.47 6.15 25.73
N GLN A 308 14.08 5.62 24.56
CA GLN A 308 13.10 4.54 24.41
C GLN A 308 11.77 4.86 25.11
N LYS A 309 11.20 6.04 24.85
CA LYS A 309 9.94 6.52 25.43
C LYS A 309 8.74 6.42 24.49
N VAL A 310 8.98 5.98 23.26
CA VAL A 310 7.93 5.65 22.31
C VAL A 310 7.78 4.14 22.25
N HIS A 311 6.56 3.67 22.31
CA HIS A 311 6.25 2.24 22.26
C HIS A 311 5.08 1.98 21.32
N ALA A 312 4.97 0.74 20.83
CA ALA A 312 3.86 0.28 20.00
C ALA A 312 2.93 -0.63 20.79
N ILE A 313 1.63 -0.49 20.55
CA ILE A 313 0.62 -1.49 20.92
C ILE A 313 -0.29 -1.78 19.72
N ARG A 314 -0.88 -2.97 19.71
CA ARG A 314 -1.93 -3.31 18.75
C ARG A 314 -3.04 -2.28 18.80
N PHE A 315 -3.59 -1.89 17.65
CA PHE A 315 -4.73 -0.97 17.66
C PHE A 315 -5.91 -1.60 18.42
N PRO A 316 -6.54 -0.87 19.36
CA PRO A 316 -7.58 -1.40 20.23
C PRO A 316 -8.80 -1.92 19.45
N TYR A 317 -9.35 -3.06 19.89
CA TYR A 317 -10.53 -3.63 19.27
C TYR A 317 -11.82 -2.87 19.62
N VAL A 318 -12.82 -2.97 18.76
CA VAL A 318 -14.21 -2.54 19.09
C VAL A 318 -15.03 -3.75 19.55
N ASP A 319 -14.86 -4.89 18.91
CA ASP A 319 -15.38 -6.19 19.36
C ASP A 319 -14.18 -7.12 19.65
N GLU A 320 -14.05 -7.63 20.88
CA GLU A 320 -12.97 -8.50 21.32
C GLU A 320 -12.74 -9.72 20.41
N LYS A 321 -13.78 -10.19 19.73
CA LYS A 321 -13.70 -11.26 18.73
C LYS A 321 -12.68 -10.96 17.64
N TYR A 322 -12.49 -9.68 17.32
CA TYR A 322 -11.64 -9.20 16.22
C TYR A 322 -10.36 -8.52 16.70
N GLU A 323 -9.92 -8.82 17.94
CA GLU A 323 -8.69 -8.28 18.51
C GLU A 323 -7.47 -8.45 17.58
N PHE A 324 -7.35 -9.61 16.92
CA PHE A 324 -6.23 -9.97 16.05
C PHE A 324 -6.56 -9.86 14.54
N HIS A 325 -7.55 -9.06 14.20
CA HIS A 325 -7.85 -8.66 12.83
C HIS A 325 -7.33 -7.23 12.63
N ASP A 326 -6.28 -7.09 11.83
CA ASP A 326 -5.54 -5.84 11.75
C ASP A 326 -5.58 -5.25 10.33
N MET A 327 -5.36 -3.95 10.23
CA MET A 327 -5.13 -3.29 8.97
C MET A 327 -3.66 -3.37 8.63
N GLY A 328 -3.37 -3.91 7.46
CA GLY A 328 -2.00 -4.05 6.99
C GLY A 328 -1.94 -4.92 5.74
N GLY A 329 -0.74 -5.33 5.39
CA GLY A 329 -0.51 -6.16 4.21
C GLY A 329 0.76 -5.74 3.48
N GLY A 330 0.82 -6.01 2.18
CA GLY A 330 1.85 -5.45 1.31
C GLY A 330 1.70 -3.94 1.22
N ASN A 331 2.83 -3.22 1.27
CA ASN A 331 2.84 -1.76 1.15
C ASN A 331 3.27 -1.34 -0.25
N GLU A 332 4.41 -1.86 -0.73
CA GLU A 332 4.93 -1.55 -2.06
C GLU A 332 5.30 -2.84 -2.79
N ALA A 333 4.98 -2.87 -4.09
CA ALA A 333 5.48 -3.85 -5.03
C ALA A 333 6.01 -3.14 -6.28
N TYR A 334 6.95 -3.79 -6.95
CA TYR A 334 7.54 -3.32 -8.20
C TYR A 334 6.90 -4.06 -9.36
N TYR A 335 6.36 -3.34 -10.32
CA TYR A 335 5.68 -3.89 -11.48
C TYR A 335 6.53 -3.66 -12.72
N ILE A 336 6.88 -4.73 -13.41
CA ILE A 336 7.65 -4.67 -14.65
C ILE A 336 6.69 -4.40 -15.80
N VAL A 337 6.93 -3.32 -16.52
CA VAL A 337 6.09 -2.90 -17.65
C VAL A 337 6.56 -3.63 -18.91
N ASP A 338 5.62 -4.17 -19.68
CA ASP A 338 5.91 -4.75 -21.01
C ASP A 338 6.07 -3.64 -22.04
N THR A 339 7.30 -3.17 -22.20
CA THR A 339 7.66 -2.16 -23.21
C THR A 339 7.66 -2.73 -24.64
N GLY A 340 7.60 -4.06 -24.78
CA GLY A 340 7.75 -4.77 -26.04
C GLY A 340 9.21 -5.01 -26.44
N ASP A 341 10.18 -4.55 -25.65
CA ASP A 341 11.62 -4.85 -25.83
C ASP A 341 12.05 -5.96 -24.87
N ALA A 342 12.37 -7.12 -25.40
CA ALA A 342 12.71 -8.31 -24.62
C ALA A 342 14.01 -8.16 -23.80
N ASP A 343 14.94 -7.29 -24.22
CA ASP A 343 16.17 -7.03 -23.47
C ASP A 343 15.90 -6.12 -22.28
N GLU A 344 15.02 -5.13 -22.44
CA GLU A 344 14.60 -4.25 -21.34
C GLU A 344 13.79 -5.01 -20.29
N VAL A 345 12.81 -5.85 -20.71
CA VAL A 345 12.03 -6.69 -19.81
C VAL A 345 12.93 -7.63 -19.03
N ALA A 346 13.84 -8.36 -19.71
CA ALA A 346 14.75 -9.28 -19.05
C ALA A 346 15.71 -8.57 -18.08
N ALA A 347 16.22 -7.38 -18.44
CA ALA A 347 17.06 -6.56 -17.56
C ALA A 347 16.30 -6.07 -16.32
N SER A 348 15.01 -5.72 -16.48
CA SER A 348 14.13 -5.32 -15.37
C SER A 348 13.88 -6.47 -14.42
N VAL A 349 13.59 -7.67 -14.93
CA VAL A 349 13.46 -8.88 -14.11
C VAL A 349 14.75 -9.19 -13.37
N LEU A 350 15.91 -9.10 -14.03
CA LEU A 350 17.21 -9.31 -13.40
C LEU A 350 17.49 -8.29 -12.29
N PHE A 351 17.09 -7.02 -12.49
CA PHE A 351 17.22 -5.99 -11.46
C PHE A 351 16.34 -6.30 -10.25
N MET A 352 15.09 -6.72 -10.45
CA MET A 352 14.20 -7.12 -9.35
C MET A 352 14.73 -8.34 -8.59
N LYS A 353 15.23 -9.35 -9.31
CA LYS A 353 15.85 -10.55 -8.70
C LYS A 353 17.08 -10.16 -7.87
N TYR A 354 17.90 -9.21 -8.33
CA TYR A 354 19.02 -8.70 -7.58
C TYR A 354 18.56 -7.92 -6.33
N MET A 355 17.61 -7.00 -6.49
CA MET A 355 17.11 -6.15 -5.41
C MET A 355 16.52 -6.99 -4.27
N THR A 356 15.81 -8.07 -4.60
CA THR A 356 15.16 -8.98 -3.62
C THR A 356 16.06 -10.14 -3.19
N SER A 357 17.37 -10.14 -3.54
CA SER A 357 18.32 -11.13 -3.06
C SER A 357 18.59 -10.96 -1.55
N GLU A 358 18.96 -12.03 -0.88
CA GLU A 358 19.12 -12.07 0.58
C GLU A 358 20.10 -11.00 1.10
N ASP A 359 21.27 -10.91 0.49
CA ASP A 359 22.30 -9.95 0.91
C ASP A 359 21.83 -8.49 0.75
N VAL A 360 21.10 -8.18 -0.34
CA VAL A 360 20.60 -6.83 -0.61
C VAL A 360 19.48 -6.48 0.35
N VAL A 361 18.52 -7.39 0.54
CA VAL A 361 17.37 -7.19 1.45
C VAL A 361 17.86 -7.02 2.88
N ASN A 362 18.76 -7.86 3.36
CA ASN A 362 19.30 -7.75 4.72
C ASN A 362 20.06 -6.44 4.91
N THR A 363 20.88 -6.01 3.93
CA THR A 363 21.59 -4.73 3.97
C THR A 363 20.63 -3.53 4.00
N PHE A 364 19.55 -3.61 3.21
CA PHE A 364 18.51 -2.58 3.23
C PHE A 364 17.81 -2.53 4.60
N TYR A 365 17.40 -3.69 5.12
CA TYR A 365 16.70 -3.81 6.39
C TYR A 365 17.56 -3.37 7.59
N GLU A 366 18.86 -3.59 7.56
CA GLU A 366 19.78 -3.07 8.60
C GLU A 366 19.80 -1.53 8.65
N GLY A 367 19.60 -0.87 7.52
CA GLY A 367 19.53 0.58 7.43
C GLY A 367 18.12 1.16 7.57
N TYR A 368 17.10 0.37 7.26
CA TYR A 368 15.69 0.75 7.34
C TYR A 368 14.84 -0.47 7.74
N PRO A 369 14.72 -0.74 9.04
CA PRO A 369 14.11 -1.97 9.56
C PRO A 369 12.57 -1.91 9.60
N ALA A 370 11.93 -1.60 8.46
CA ALA A 370 10.48 -1.71 8.30
C ALA A 370 10.07 -3.13 7.91
N PRO A 371 8.84 -3.58 8.19
CA PRO A 371 8.34 -4.86 7.73
C PRO A 371 8.45 -5.02 6.22
N MET A 372 8.82 -6.23 5.78
CA MET A 372 9.06 -6.57 4.39
C MET A 372 8.13 -7.70 3.93
N SER A 373 7.73 -7.66 2.66
CA SER A 373 7.12 -8.79 1.97
C SER A 373 8.14 -9.79 1.43
N VAL A 374 9.42 -9.43 1.49
CA VAL A 374 10.57 -10.31 1.21
C VAL A 374 11.13 -10.85 2.52
N ASN A 375 11.45 -12.14 2.58
CA ASN A 375 12.00 -12.74 3.79
C ASN A 375 13.34 -12.11 4.18
N VAL A 376 13.38 -11.57 5.38
CA VAL A 376 14.58 -11.02 6.04
C VAL A 376 15.17 -12.08 6.96
N THR A 377 16.49 -12.22 6.99
CA THR A 377 17.20 -13.18 7.84
C THR A 377 18.08 -12.52 8.90
N THR A 378 18.18 -11.19 8.90
CA THR A 378 18.82 -10.40 9.96
C THR A 378 17.80 -9.93 11.01
N GLU A 379 18.26 -9.61 12.22
CA GLU A 379 17.40 -9.10 13.29
C GLU A 379 17.17 -7.59 13.14
N ALA A 380 16.02 -7.09 13.65
CA ALA A 380 15.76 -5.66 13.71
C ALA A 380 16.79 -4.95 14.57
N GLY A 381 17.34 -3.86 14.06
CA GLY A 381 18.40 -3.10 14.74
C GLY A 381 17.88 -2.18 15.85
N ASP A 382 16.57 -1.89 15.89
CA ASP A 382 15.97 -0.98 16.85
C ASP A 382 14.86 -1.64 17.68
N TYR A 383 14.59 -1.05 18.86
CA TYR A 383 13.65 -1.60 19.82
C TYR A 383 12.19 -1.49 19.36
N LEU A 384 11.83 -0.39 18.67
CA LEU A 384 10.44 -0.12 18.27
C LEU A 384 9.99 -1.07 17.17
N THR A 385 10.88 -1.35 16.21
CA THR A 385 10.63 -2.39 15.19
C THR A 385 10.54 -3.78 15.82
N ALA A 386 11.34 -4.08 16.86
CA ALA A 386 11.23 -5.35 17.57
C ALA A 386 9.86 -5.50 18.25
N GLU A 387 9.37 -4.46 18.93
CA GLU A 387 8.01 -4.43 19.52
C GLU A 387 6.92 -4.61 18.45
N ALA A 388 7.03 -3.90 17.33
CA ALA A 388 6.08 -4.03 16.22
C ALA A 388 6.06 -5.45 15.65
N ASN A 389 7.22 -6.08 15.47
CA ASN A 389 7.31 -7.46 14.98
C ASN A 389 6.68 -8.47 15.95
N GLU A 390 6.77 -8.26 17.27
CA GLU A 390 6.07 -9.09 18.27
C GLU A 390 4.54 -8.98 18.10
N ILE A 391 4.01 -7.78 17.85
CA ILE A 391 2.58 -7.55 17.61
C ILE A 391 2.13 -8.23 16.31
N ILE A 392 2.88 -8.06 15.22
CA ILE A 392 2.61 -8.68 13.91
C ILE A 392 2.57 -10.22 14.02
N ALA A 393 3.47 -10.81 14.80
CA ALA A 393 3.53 -12.25 14.98
C ALA A 393 2.26 -12.87 15.60
N GLU A 394 1.44 -12.06 16.28
CA GLU A 394 0.17 -12.48 16.87
C GLU A 394 -1.03 -12.26 15.94
N THR A 395 -0.88 -11.47 14.87
CA THR A 395 -1.95 -11.14 13.93
C THR A 395 -2.47 -12.41 13.26
N LYS A 396 -3.79 -12.56 13.20
CA LYS A 396 -4.47 -13.74 12.62
C LYS A 396 -4.99 -13.48 11.22
N GLU A 397 -5.51 -12.29 11.00
CA GLU A 397 -5.98 -11.85 9.70
C GLU A 397 -5.58 -10.39 9.48
N VAL A 398 -5.18 -10.08 8.26
CA VAL A 398 -4.76 -8.74 7.85
C VAL A 398 -5.38 -8.41 6.49
N ARG A 399 -5.81 -7.15 6.35
CA ARG A 399 -6.26 -6.57 5.07
C ARG A 399 -5.72 -5.14 4.95
N GLY A 400 -5.41 -4.74 3.72
CA GLY A 400 -5.02 -3.37 3.40
C GLY A 400 -6.15 -2.37 3.56
N ASP A 401 -6.01 -1.21 2.92
CA ASP A 401 -7.09 -0.22 2.87
C ASP A 401 -8.37 -0.85 2.31
N ILE A 402 -9.48 -0.59 2.96
CA ILE A 402 -10.76 -1.23 2.65
C ILE A 402 -11.22 -0.97 1.21
N GLU A 403 -10.96 0.23 0.72
CA GLU A 403 -11.30 0.66 -0.63
C GLU A 403 -10.48 -0.03 -1.74
N ASN A 404 -9.37 -0.69 -1.41
CA ASN A 404 -8.59 -1.48 -2.37
C ASN A 404 -9.29 -2.78 -2.79
N TYR A 405 -10.31 -3.20 -2.05
CA TYR A 405 -11.12 -4.40 -2.37
C TYR A 405 -12.30 -4.09 -3.28
N ASP A 406 -12.45 -2.82 -3.67
CA ASP A 406 -13.44 -2.39 -4.64
C ASP A 406 -12.89 -2.51 -6.06
N SER A 407 -13.70 -3.05 -6.98
CA SER A 407 -13.31 -3.18 -8.39
C SER A 407 -13.25 -1.83 -9.13
N ALA A 408 -13.91 -0.80 -8.59
CA ALA A 408 -13.93 0.54 -9.17
C ALA A 408 -12.73 1.35 -8.65
N THR A 409 -11.79 1.67 -9.54
CA THR A 409 -10.51 2.34 -9.21
C THR A 409 -10.65 3.72 -8.58
N HIS A 410 -11.78 4.42 -8.79
CA HIS A 410 -12.03 5.73 -8.20
C HIS A 410 -12.43 5.67 -6.71
N MET A 411 -12.74 4.48 -6.18
CA MET A 411 -13.29 4.33 -4.82
C MET A 411 -12.34 4.81 -3.73
N ILE A 412 -11.04 4.65 -3.91
CA ILE A 412 -10.05 5.15 -2.94
C ILE A 412 -10.24 6.64 -2.70
N ASN A 413 -10.22 7.45 -3.75
CA ASN A 413 -10.39 8.89 -3.62
C ASN A 413 -11.80 9.26 -3.16
N THR A 414 -12.82 8.55 -3.63
CA THR A 414 -14.22 8.78 -3.27
C THR A 414 -14.45 8.62 -1.77
N VAL A 415 -14.01 7.51 -1.20
CA VAL A 415 -14.18 7.22 0.23
C VAL A 415 -13.38 8.19 1.08
N ARG A 416 -12.10 8.40 0.79
CA ARG A 416 -11.20 9.26 1.55
C ARG A 416 -11.68 10.72 1.57
N GLN A 417 -12.07 11.27 0.42
CA GLN A 417 -12.61 12.64 0.35
C GLN A 417 -13.95 12.79 1.09
N ALA A 418 -14.82 11.77 1.04
CA ALA A 418 -16.06 11.79 1.80
C ALA A 418 -15.80 11.77 3.31
N LEU A 419 -14.82 10.98 3.77
CA LEU A 419 -14.40 10.91 5.17
C LEU A 419 -13.84 12.25 5.68
N GLN A 420 -13.11 13.02 4.86
CA GLN A 420 -12.71 14.39 5.22
C GLN A 420 -13.90 15.30 5.55
N GLY A 421 -15.08 15.01 5.00
CA GLY A 421 -16.32 15.68 5.33
C GLY A 421 -16.66 15.65 6.83
N ILE A 422 -16.23 14.60 7.55
CA ILE A 422 -16.40 14.49 9.02
C ILE A 422 -15.68 15.66 9.72
N ALA A 423 -14.45 15.96 9.34
CA ALA A 423 -13.68 17.08 9.87
C ALA A 423 -14.29 18.46 9.48
N MET A 424 -15.07 18.51 8.40
CA MET A 424 -15.82 19.70 7.98
C MET A 424 -17.18 19.84 8.70
N GLY A 425 -17.58 18.82 9.50
CA GLY A 425 -18.83 18.81 10.27
C GLY A 425 -19.97 18.03 9.62
N ASN A 426 -19.73 17.29 8.54
CA ASN A 426 -20.73 16.42 7.94
C ASN A 426 -21.19 15.34 8.93
N SER A 427 -22.45 14.97 8.86
CA SER A 427 -23.01 13.83 9.59
C SER A 427 -22.62 12.50 8.93
N SER A 428 -22.74 11.42 9.67
CA SER A 428 -22.51 10.05 9.16
C SER A 428 -23.42 9.70 7.98
N ASP A 429 -24.68 10.18 8.02
CA ASP A 429 -25.63 10.05 6.89
C ASP A 429 -25.15 10.79 5.63
N GLU A 430 -24.59 11.99 5.79
CA GLU A 430 -24.05 12.77 4.65
C GLU A 430 -22.82 12.12 4.06
N VAL A 431 -21.92 11.55 4.88
CA VAL A 431 -20.72 10.83 4.42
C VAL A 431 -21.13 9.60 3.60
N GLY A 432 -21.93 8.70 4.18
CA GLY A 432 -22.39 7.49 3.50
C GLY A 432 -23.13 7.78 2.21
N LYS A 433 -24.03 8.78 2.25
CA LYS A 433 -24.75 9.22 1.04
C LYS A 433 -23.81 9.78 -0.03
N THR A 434 -22.80 10.56 0.33
CA THR A 434 -21.84 11.10 -0.63
C THR A 434 -21.12 9.99 -1.37
N ILE A 435 -20.67 8.94 -0.65
CA ILE A 435 -20.00 7.78 -1.26
C ILE A 435 -20.96 7.04 -2.20
N THR A 436 -22.20 6.78 -1.74
CA THR A 436 -23.20 6.02 -2.53
C THR A 436 -23.62 6.79 -3.78
N ASP A 437 -23.87 8.12 -3.67
CA ASP A 437 -24.22 8.96 -4.82
C ASP A 437 -23.10 8.96 -5.89
N LEU A 438 -21.82 8.94 -5.48
CA LEU A 438 -20.69 8.89 -6.41
C LEU A 438 -20.53 7.50 -7.04
N ILE A 439 -20.80 6.41 -6.30
CA ILE A 439 -20.87 5.07 -6.87
C ILE A 439 -21.92 5.03 -8.00
N ASP A 440 -23.14 5.50 -7.72
CA ASP A 440 -24.25 5.52 -8.69
C ASP A 440 -23.95 6.39 -9.93
N GLU A 441 -23.06 7.39 -9.81
CA GLU A 441 -22.68 8.26 -10.94
C GLU A 441 -21.65 7.56 -11.86
N TYR A 442 -20.81 6.70 -11.33
CA TYR A 442 -19.69 6.09 -12.08
C TYR A 442 -19.95 4.64 -12.52
N GLU A 443 -20.91 3.93 -11.92
CA GLU A 443 -21.35 2.59 -12.32
C GLU A 443 -22.54 2.65 -13.31
#